data_7edd992c2d6277e652d7d9dcf3bc4936
#
_entry.id   7edd992c2d6277e652d7d9dcf3bc4936
#
_cell.length_a   1.000
_cell.length_b   1.000
_cell.length_c   1.000
_cell.angle_alpha   90.00
_cell.angle_beta   90.00
_cell.angle_gamma   90.00
#
_symmetry.space_group_name_H-M   'P 1'
#
loop_
_entity.id
_entity.type
_entity.pdbx_description
1 polymer ?
#
loop_
_entity_poly.entity_id
_entity_poly.type
_entity_poly.pdbx_seq_one_letter_code
_entity_poly.pdbx_strand_id
1 'polypeptide(L)'
;MDYQNLKADVERFLSRHFSQGRDGHNIDKVVIHHNAGCLSVDDIYNVWQSREASAHYQVTEDGTVGQLVHDWDTAWHAGSWAANSTSIGVEHANCGGPNEGWPISDATVIAGARLVAALCWGYNLGRPEWCVNVFPHQYFSSTACPGQLATTHR
;
A
#
# COMPACT_ATOMS: atom_id res chain seq x y z
N MET A 1 -1.68 -13.26 -7.67
CA MET A 1 -0.36 -12.62 -7.72
C MET A 1 0.74 -13.67 -7.60
N ASP A 2 1.83 -13.48 -8.29
CA ASP A 2 3.06 -14.25 -8.06
C ASP A 2 3.86 -13.58 -6.95
N TYR A 3 3.70 -14.06 -5.73
CA TYR A 3 4.35 -13.48 -4.55
C TYR A 3 5.85 -13.70 -4.52
N GLN A 4 6.33 -14.80 -5.12
CA GLN A 4 7.76 -15.11 -5.14
C GLN A 4 8.55 -14.12 -6.00
N ASN A 5 7.99 -13.69 -7.11
CA ASN A 5 8.62 -12.75 -8.04
C ASN A 5 8.09 -11.33 -7.91
N LEU A 6 7.23 -11.06 -6.94
CA LEU A 6 6.57 -9.77 -6.70
C LEU A 6 5.85 -9.26 -7.96
N LYS A 7 5.16 -10.15 -8.65
CA LYS A 7 4.40 -9.78 -9.84
C LYS A 7 2.92 -9.72 -9.51
N ALA A 8 2.35 -8.53 -9.62
CA ALA A 8 0.94 -8.25 -9.36
C ALA A 8 0.03 -8.96 -10.38
N ASP A 9 -1.23 -9.15 -10.02
CA ASP A 9 -2.25 -9.67 -10.94
C ASP A 9 -2.47 -8.71 -12.11
N VAL A 10 -2.44 -7.40 -11.83
CA VAL A 10 -2.67 -6.34 -12.80
C VAL A 10 -1.57 -5.29 -12.65
N GLU A 11 -0.99 -4.86 -13.76
CA GLU A 11 -0.07 -3.74 -13.79
C GLU A 11 -0.75 -2.55 -14.47
N ARG A 12 -0.89 -1.44 -13.76
CA ARG A 12 -1.55 -0.22 -14.23
C ARG A 12 -0.71 0.98 -13.80
N PHE A 13 0.46 1.13 -14.42
CA PHE A 13 1.44 2.12 -13.97
C PHE A 13 1.01 3.54 -14.26
N LEU A 14 1.14 4.39 -13.25
CA LEU A 14 0.91 5.82 -13.33
C LEU A 14 1.99 6.51 -14.18
N SER A 15 1.62 7.62 -14.81
CA SER A 15 2.55 8.50 -15.53
C SER A 15 2.86 9.79 -14.75
N ARG A 16 2.25 9.98 -13.59
CA ARG A 16 2.38 11.18 -12.75
C ARG A 16 2.18 10.85 -11.27
N HIS A 17 2.45 11.83 -10.42
CA HIS A 17 2.25 11.80 -8.96
C HIS A 17 3.07 10.73 -8.26
N PHE A 18 4.25 10.47 -8.80
CA PHE A 18 5.32 9.71 -8.17
C PHE A 18 6.65 10.33 -8.58
N SER A 19 7.71 9.99 -7.88
CA SER A 19 9.06 10.45 -8.20
C SER A 19 9.90 9.30 -8.74
N GLN A 20 10.70 9.55 -9.75
CA GLN A 20 11.62 8.55 -10.29
C GLN A 20 12.73 8.26 -9.29
N GLY A 21 13.03 6.98 -9.11
CA GLY A 21 14.07 6.54 -8.18
C GLY A 21 13.69 6.74 -6.72
N ARG A 22 14.66 6.59 -5.83
CA ARG A 22 14.47 6.69 -4.38
C ARG A 22 15.50 7.59 -3.72
N ASP A 23 16.06 8.52 -4.48
CA ASP A 23 17.05 9.48 -3.96
C ASP A 23 18.24 8.79 -3.26
N GLY A 24 18.63 7.63 -3.78
CA GLY A 24 19.73 6.82 -3.23
C GLY A 24 19.35 5.99 -1.99
N HIS A 25 18.10 6.04 -1.55
CA HIS A 25 17.65 5.29 -0.37
C HIS A 25 17.23 3.86 -0.71
N ASN A 26 17.44 2.95 0.23
CA ASN A 26 16.94 1.59 0.14
C ASN A 26 15.53 1.50 0.72
N ILE A 27 14.77 0.49 0.28
CA ILE A 27 13.49 0.14 0.90
C ILE A 27 13.79 -0.51 2.25
N ASP A 28 13.23 0.05 3.31
CA ASP A 28 13.42 -0.47 4.68
C ASP A 28 12.12 -0.73 5.43
N LYS A 29 10.97 -0.44 4.80
CA LYS A 29 9.67 -0.65 5.42
C LYS A 29 8.55 -0.73 4.40
N VAL A 30 7.41 -1.24 4.86
CA VAL A 30 6.14 -1.23 4.15
C VAL A 30 5.17 -0.36 4.95
N VAL A 31 4.44 0.52 4.28
CA VAL A 31 3.43 1.37 4.91
C VAL A 31 2.05 0.93 4.44
N ILE A 32 1.17 0.69 5.40
CA ILE A 32 -0.18 0.16 5.20
C ILE A 32 -1.18 1.31 5.17
N HIS A 33 -2.00 1.32 4.12
CA HIS A 33 -3.07 2.28 3.91
C HIS A 33 -4.40 1.57 3.65
N HIS A 34 -5.52 2.27 3.91
CA HIS A 34 -6.82 1.90 3.39
C HIS A 34 -7.34 3.00 2.46
N ASN A 35 -8.19 2.61 1.49
CA ASN A 35 -8.73 3.57 0.53
C ASN A 35 -9.75 4.54 1.13
N ALA A 36 -10.37 4.20 2.25
CA ALA A 36 -11.64 4.80 2.70
C ALA A 36 -12.70 4.70 1.57
N GLY A 37 -12.69 3.59 0.84
CA GLY A 37 -13.57 3.34 -0.29
C GLY A 37 -13.37 1.95 -0.88
N CYS A 38 -14.33 1.52 -1.69
CA CYS A 38 -14.34 0.21 -2.33
C CYS A 38 -13.79 0.32 -3.74
N LEU A 39 -12.48 0.54 -3.86
CA LEU A 39 -11.87 0.88 -5.13
C LEU A 39 -11.21 -0.33 -5.81
N SER A 40 -11.46 -0.47 -7.11
CA SER A 40 -10.71 -1.37 -7.98
C SER A 40 -9.35 -0.76 -8.33
N VAL A 41 -8.53 -1.53 -9.04
CA VAL A 41 -7.24 -1.02 -9.54
C VAL A 41 -7.46 0.15 -10.50
N ASP A 42 -8.41 0.04 -11.42
CA ASP A 42 -8.73 1.13 -12.35
C ASP A 42 -9.31 2.35 -11.62
N ASP A 43 -10.14 2.14 -10.61
CA ASP A 43 -10.70 3.23 -9.81
C ASP A 43 -9.60 4.04 -9.12
N ILE A 44 -8.65 3.38 -8.46
CA ILE A 44 -7.56 4.09 -7.78
C ILE A 44 -6.61 4.75 -8.78
N TYR A 45 -6.37 4.13 -9.92
CA TYR A 45 -5.62 4.75 -11.02
C TYR A 45 -6.27 6.07 -11.43
N ASN A 46 -7.58 6.10 -11.60
CA ASN A 46 -8.32 7.30 -11.99
C ASN A 46 -8.29 8.37 -10.89
N VAL A 47 -8.42 7.98 -9.63
CA VAL A 47 -8.31 8.92 -8.49
C VAL A 47 -6.97 9.64 -8.52
N TRP A 48 -5.88 8.90 -8.77
CA TRP A 48 -4.53 9.47 -8.77
C TRP A 48 -4.14 10.17 -10.07
N GLN A 49 -5.04 10.26 -11.05
CA GLN A 49 -4.85 11.16 -12.20
C GLN A 49 -4.98 12.62 -11.80
N SER A 50 -5.88 12.93 -10.88
CA SER A 50 -6.16 14.30 -10.42
C SER A 50 -5.66 14.59 -9.01
N ARG A 51 -5.64 13.59 -8.13
CA ARG A 51 -5.12 13.74 -6.78
C ARG A 51 -3.61 13.50 -6.77
N GLU A 52 -2.87 14.43 -6.16
CA GLU A 52 -1.40 14.36 -6.06
C GLU A 52 -0.96 13.38 -4.98
N ALA A 53 -1.26 12.10 -5.20
CA ALA A 53 -0.93 11.00 -4.31
C ALA A 53 -0.76 9.72 -5.11
N SER A 54 -0.08 8.73 -4.56
CA SER A 54 0.07 7.40 -5.14
C SER A 54 0.56 6.40 -4.09
N ALA A 55 0.37 5.12 -4.39
CA ALA A 55 1.01 4.02 -3.67
C ALA A 55 1.49 3.00 -4.70
N HIS A 56 2.34 2.08 -4.26
CA HIS A 56 2.89 1.08 -5.17
C HIS A 56 1.85 0.02 -5.53
N TYR A 57 1.04 -0.42 -4.56
CA TYR A 57 0.08 -1.52 -4.72
C TYR A 57 -1.29 -1.16 -4.22
N GLN A 58 -2.30 -1.75 -4.87
CA GLN A 58 -3.71 -1.70 -4.47
C GLN A 58 -4.20 -3.13 -4.30
N VAL A 59 -4.75 -3.46 -3.13
CA VAL A 59 -5.40 -4.73 -2.86
C VAL A 59 -6.91 -4.50 -2.86
N THR A 60 -7.62 -5.12 -3.80
CA THR A 60 -9.05 -4.90 -3.99
C THR A 60 -9.90 -5.78 -3.05
N GLU A 61 -11.22 -5.59 -3.07
CA GLU A 61 -12.15 -6.31 -2.20
C GLU A 61 -12.10 -7.83 -2.42
N ASP A 62 -11.88 -8.29 -3.65
CA ASP A 62 -11.79 -9.71 -3.96
C ASP A 62 -10.37 -10.28 -3.80
N GLY A 63 -9.43 -9.47 -3.35
CA GLY A 63 -8.04 -9.88 -3.15
C GLY A 63 -7.15 -9.75 -4.38
N THR A 64 -7.63 -9.16 -5.47
CA THR A 64 -6.79 -8.83 -6.62
C THR A 64 -5.74 -7.81 -6.22
N VAL A 65 -4.50 -8.02 -6.60
CA VAL A 65 -3.40 -7.10 -6.34
C VAL A 65 -3.00 -6.40 -7.63
N GLY A 66 -3.11 -5.07 -7.64
CA GLY A 66 -2.63 -4.23 -8.73
C GLY A 66 -1.37 -3.48 -8.34
N GLN A 67 -0.52 -3.20 -9.33
CA GLN A 67 0.66 -2.35 -9.14
C GLN A 67 0.53 -1.09 -9.97
N LEU A 68 0.76 0.06 -9.34
CA LEU A 68 0.59 1.38 -9.94
C LEU A 68 1.88 2.19 -10.02
N VAL A 69 2.87 1.87 -9.18
CA VAL A 69 4.20 2.47 -9.19
C VAL A 69 5.22 1.35 -9.08
N HIS A 70 6.29 1.43 -9.86
CA HIS A 70 7.39 0.46 -9.75
C HIS A 70 8.08 0.56 -8.39
N ASP A 71 8.53 -0.56 -7.86
CA ASP A 71 9.18 -0.61 -6.54
C ASP A 71 10.45 0.24 -6.48
N TRP A 72 11.13 0.45 -7.61
CA TRP A 72 12.34 1.29 -7.66
C TRP A 72 12.04 2.79 -7.69
N ASP A 73 10.77 3.17 -7.80
CA ASP A 73 10.33 4.57 -7.77
C ASP A 73 9.69 4.91 -6.43
N THR A 74 9.57 6.20 -6.14
CA THR A 74 8.99 6.70 -4.89
C THR A 74 7.54 7.09 -5.11
N ALA A 75 6.62 6.40 -4.44
CA ALA A 75 5.21 6.78 -4.42
C ALA A 75 4.95 7.84 -3.34
N TRP A 76 3.92 8.65 -3.53
CA TRP A 76 3.55 9.75 -2.63
C TRP A 76 2.38 9.33 -1.75
N HIS A 77 2.66 8.71 -0.61
CA HIS A 77 1.61 8.11 0.21
C HIS A 77 1.66 8.44 1.70
N ALA A 78 2.84 8.70 2.26
CA ALA A 78 2.98 8.81 3.73
C ALA A 78 3.01 10.26 4.24
N GLY A 79 3.01 11.25 3.35
CA GLY A 79 3.07 12.66 3.72
C GLY A 79 4.45 13.12 4.18
N SER A 80 5.48 12.32 4.00
CA SER A 80 6.86 12.60 4.37
C SER A 80 7.79 12.04 3.30
N TRP A 81 8.71 12.86 2.80
CA TRP A 81 9.70 12.41 1.81
C TRP A 81 10.57 11.30 2.37
N ALA A 82 11.01 11.44 3.62
CA ALA A 82 11.84 10.42 4.27
C ALA A 82 11.12 9.06 4.34
N ALA A 83 9.83 9.06 4.67
CA ALA A 83 9.03 7.83 4.69
C ALA A 83 8.76 7.32 3.27
N ASN A 84 8.39 8.19 2.34
CA ASN A 84 8.07 7.81 0.96
C ASN A 84 9.27 7.18 0.25
N SER A 85 10.44 7.81 0.34
CA SER A 85 11.64 7.34 -0.39
C SER A 85 12.20 6.03 0.14
N THR A 86 11.83 5.61 1.34
CA THR A 86 12.34 4.39 1.99
C THR A 86 11.30 3.28 2.15
N SER A 87 10.09 3.46 1.59
CA SER A 87 8.99 2.52 1.83
C SER A 87 8.29 2.07 0.55
N ILE A 88 7.60 0.94 0.67
CA ILE A 88 6.56 0.51 -0.27
C ILE A 88 5.21 0.83 0.35
N GLY A 89 4.37 1.58 -0.37
CA GLY A 89 3.00 1.87 0.05
C GLY A 89 2.03 0.83 -0.48
N VAL A 90 1.19 0.29 0.39
CA VAL A 90 0.16 -0.69 0.03
C VAL A 90 -1.20 -0.20 0.49
N GLU A 91 -2.09 0.05 -0.47
CA GLU A 91 -3.47 0.46 -0.26
C GLU A 91 -4.40 -0.75 -0.24
N HIS A 92 -5.43 -0.68 0.59
CA HIS A 92 -6.43 -1.74 0.73
C HIS A 92 -7.82 -1.17 0.57
N ALA A 93 -8.65 -1.83 -0.26
CA ALA A 93 -10.04 -1.45 -0.43
C ALA A 93 -10.83 -1.76 0.85
N ASN A 94 -11.78 -0.90 1.18
CA ASN A 94 -12.75 -1.15 2.24
C ASN A 94 -14.12 -0.65 1.80
N CYS A 95 -15.08 -1.57 1.78
CA CYS A 95 -16.42 -1.35 1.23
C CYS A 95 -17.41 -1.00 2.33
N GLY A 96 -17.12 0.02 3.08
CA GLY A 96 -17.97 0.56 4.12
C GLY A 96 -17.45 1.91 4.54
N GLY A 97 -18.21 2.61 5.34
CA GLY A 97 -17.88 3.94 5.80
C GLY A 97 -17.36 3.98 7.24
N PRO A 98 -17.04 5.19 7.73
CA PRO A 98 -16.60 5.36 9.11
C PRO A 98 -17.66 4.95 10.14
N ASN A 99 -18.94 5.06 9.80
CA ASN A 99 -20.06 4.62 10.66
C ASN A 99 -20.11 3.10 10.83
N GLU A 100 -19.49 2.36 9.91
CA GLU A 100 -19.38 0.92 9.96
C GLU A 100 -17.99 0.45 10.43
N GLY A 101 -17.13 1.38 10.86
CA GLY A 101 -15.79 1.07 11.33
C GLY A 101 -14.80 0.73 10.21
N TRP A 102 -15.04 1.21 9.00
CA TRP A 102 -14.18 0.94 7.83
C TRP A 102 -13.96 -0.57 7.60
N PRO A 103 -15.04 -1.36 7.39
CA PRO A 103 -14.88 -2.82 7.24
C PRO A 103 -14.02 -3.18 6.04
N ILE A 104 -13.27 -4.26 6.18
CA ILE A 104 -12.38 -4.77 5.15
C ILE A 104 -12.65 -6.27 4.96
N SER A 105 -12.67 -6.74 3.72
CA SER A 105 -12.98 -8.14 3.44
C SER A 105 -11.83 -9.07 3.84
N ASP A 106 -12.17 -10.32 4.14
CA ASP A 106 -11.16 -11.34 4.43
C ASP A 106 -10.21 -11.55 3.23
N ALA A 107 -10.75 -11.49 2.01
CA ALA A 107 -9.94 -11.62 0.79
C ALA A 107 -8.88 -10.52 0.71
N THR A 108 -9.26 -9.27 1.01
CA THR A 108 -8.33 -8.14 1.04
C THR A 108 -7.27 -8.32 2.13
N VAL A 109 -7.67 -8.72 3.33
CA VAL A 109 -6.73 -8.95 4.45
C VAL A 109 -5.73 -10.05 4.11
N ILE A 110 -6.20 -11.17 3.58
CA ILE A 110 -5.34 -12.31 3.23
C ILE A 110 -4.37 -11.93 2.12
N ALA A 111 -4.86 -11.31 1.05
CA ALA A 111 -4.00 -10.90 -0.06
C ALA A 111 -2.99 -9.83 0.37
N GLY A 112 -3.44 -8.87 1.17
CA GLY A 112 -2.57 -7.82 1.70
C GLY A 112 -1.48 -8.37 2.62
N ALA A 113 -1.83 -9.30 3.50
CA ALA A 113 -0.86 -9.93 4.40
C ALA A 113 0.19 -10.73 3.61
N ARG A 114 -0.23 -11.48 2.58
CA ARG A 114 0.68 -12.22 1.72
C ARG A 114 1.61 -11.29 0.94
N LEU A 115 1.08 -10.20 0.43
CA LEU A 115 1.88 -9.18 -0.27
C LEU A 115 2.93 -8.57 0.66
N VAL A 116 2.54 -8.17 1.85
CA VAL A 116 3.46 -7.58 2.84
C VAL A 116 4.56 -8.58 3.21
N ALA A 117 4.22 -9.84 3.44
CA ALA A 117 5.21 -10.90 3.71
C ALA A 117 6.18 -11.06 2.54
N ALA A 118 5.66 -11.06 1.31
CA ALA A 118 6.48 -11.18 0.10
C ALA A 118 7.42 -9.97 -0.09
N LEU A 119 6.95 -8.76 0.19
CA LEU A 119 7.77 -7.55 0.12
C LEU A 119 8.89 -7.58 1.18
N CYS A 120 8.56 -7.96 2.40
CA CYS A 120 9.57 -8.08 3.46
C CYS A 120 10.62 -9.14 3.12
N TRP A 121 10.21 -10.27 2.54
CA TRP A 121 11.12 -11.30 2.06
C TRP A 121 11.98 -10.79 0.91
N GLY A 122 11.34 -10.20 -0.11
CA GLY A 122 12.01 -9.78 -1.35
C GLY A 122 13.02 -8.65 -1.13
N TYR A 123 12.76 -7.76 -0.17
CA TYR A 123 13.66 -6.64 0.16
C TYR A 123 14.51 -6.90 1.39
N ASN A 124 14.54 -8.15 1.85
CA ASN A 124 15.42 -8.59 2.93
C ASN A 124 15.18 -7.83 4.25
N LEU A 125 13.90 -7.55 4.55
CA LEU A 125 13.50 -6.85 5.77
C LEU A 125 13.25 -7.82 6.94
N GLY A 126 13.20 -9.12 6.64
CA GLY A 126 12.90 -10.14 7.61
C GLY A 126 11.41 -10.38 7.77
N ARG A 127 11.03 -11.03 8.87
CA ARG A 127 9.63 -11.30 9.18
C ARG A 127 8.86 -10.00 9.39
N PRO A 128 7.65 -9.86 8.84
CA PRO A 128 6.83 -8.68 9.09
C PRO A 128 6.60 -8.47 10.60
N GLU A 129 6.88 -7.27 11.07
CA GLU A 129 6.74 -6.90 12.48
C GLU A 129 6.22 -5.47 12.56
N TRP A 130 5.08 -5.31 13.26
CA TRP A 130 4.38 -4.04 13.36
C TRP A 130 5.23 -2.98 14.06
N CYS A 131 5.32 -1.82 13.43
CA CYS A 131 6.14 -0.69 13.88
C CYS A 131 7.65 -0.97 13.95
N VAL A 132 8.11 -2.01 13.27
CA VAL A 132 9.53 -2.30 13.06
C VAL A 132 9.86 -2.21 11.56
N ASN A 133 9.16 -2.96 10.72
CA ASN A 133 9.30 -2.92 9.26
C ASN A 133 7.96 -2.81 8.51
N VAL A 134 6.83 -2.87 9.23
CA VAL A 134 5.48 -2.64 8.72
C VAL A 134 4.83 -1.59 9.59
N PHE A 135 4.39 -0.48 8.97
CA PHE A 135 3.87 0.69 9.69
C PHE A 135 2.49 1.09 9.17
N PRO A 136 1.59 1.57 10.05
CA PRO A 136 0.36 2.22 9.59
C PRO A 136 0.68 3.63 9.10
N HIS A 137 -0.11 4.13 8.15
CA HIS A 137 0.02 5.50 7.66
C HIS A 137 -0.02 6.53 8.81
N GLN A 138 -0.88 6.30 9.81
CA GLN A 138 -1.02 7.19 10.96
C GLN A 138 0.25 7.34 11.79
N TYR A 139 1.24 6.48 11.59
CA TYR A 139 2.55 6.64 12.24
C TYR A 139 3.30 7.86 11.71
N PHE A 140 3.07 8.25 10.45
CA PHE A 140 3.79 9.33 9.77
C PHE A 140 2.94 10.58 9.58
N SER A 141 1.62 10.48 9.64
CA SER A 141 0.69 11.59 9.38
C SER A 141 -0.50 11.55 10.33
N SER A 142 -1.14 12.70 10.53
CA SER A 142 -2.38 12.78 11.31
C SER A 142 -3.55 12.34 10.44
N THR A 143 -3.92 11.05 10.53
CA THR A 143 -4.96 10.43 9.71
C THR A 143 -5.57 9.23 10.42
N ALA A 144 -6.81 8.88 10.07
CA ALA A 144 -7.45 7.65 10.50
C ALA A 144 -6.95 6.41 9.72
N CYS A 145 -6.31 6.62 8.57
CA CYS A 145 -5.75 5.53 7.76
C CYS A 145 -4.66 4.79 8.56
N PRO A 146 -4.64 3.47 8.57
CA PRO A 146 -5.40 2.52 7.76
C PRO A 146 -6.65 1.91 8.42
N GLY A 147 -7.32 2.61 9.30
CA GLY A 147 -8.57 2.14 9.91
C GLY A 147 -8.41 0.84 10.70
N GLN A 148 -9.22 -0.16 10.40
CA GLN A 148 -9.18 -1.47 11.09
C GLN A 148 -7.84 -2.18 11.00
N LEU A 149 -7.08 -1.95 9.92
CA LEU A 149 -5.77 -2.60 9.77
C LEU A 149 -4.78 -2.18 10.85
N ALA A 150 -4.92 -0.97 11.38
CA ALA A 150 -4.07 -0.49 12.47
C ALA A 150 -4.39 -1.18 13.80
N THR A 151 -5.63 -1.61 14.00
CA THR A 151 -6.08 -2.22 15.26
C THR A 151 -6.00 -3.73 15.25
N THR A 152 -6.14 -4.36 14.08
CA THR A 152 -6.13 -5.82 13.93
C THR A 152 -4.73 -6.39 13.70
N HIS A 153 -3.78 -5.57 13.31
CA HIS A 153 -2.37 -5.96 13.04
C HIS A 153 -2.25 -7.10 12.01
N ARG A 154 -3.08 -7.10 11.01
CA ARG A 154 -3.09 -8.15 9.99
C ARG A 154 -2.26 -7.83 8.77
#